data_c3491be941dd12b1538a0b7cdfcabc44
#
_entry.id   c3491be941dd12b1538a0b7cdfcabc44
#
_cell.length_a   1.000
_cell.length_b   1.000
_cell.length_c   1.000
_cell.angle_alpha   90.00
_cell.angle_beta   90.00
_cell.angle_gamma   90.00
#
_symmetry.space_group_name_H-M   'P 1'
#
loop_
_entity.id
_entity.type
_entity.pdbx_description
1 polymer ?
#
loop_
_entity_poly.entity_id
_entity_poly.type
_entity_poly.pdbx_seq_one_letter_code
_entity_poly.pdbx_strand_id
1 'polypeptide(L)'
;MATQDPVNKTSPSFIKNRRSSLIAAIFLMATSAIGPGFITQTATFTATMGAAFAFGILASIVIDFVVQQSIWRVITVTNMRASDIANKAIPGSGYLLAVLVIFGGLVFNVGNIAGAGLGLNAMVGLDPKWGGVLSALLAIYIFSSRKASHFIDRMIIVLGIVMILLTLFVMFASNPPIGEALKQTVLPNTINFATITTIVGGTVGGYICYAGAHRLLDKGTTGIENIDAVSSAATKGILVVGLMRYILFLAILGVVASGVTLDISSHAANPASQAFQHAAGLTGLRIFGLILW
;
A
#
# COMPACT_ATOMS: atom_id res chain seq x y z
N MET A 1 -21.83 -36.84 -11.03
CA MET A 1 -20.52 -36.48 -10.44
C MET A 1 -19.49 -36.65 -11.53
N ALA A 2 -19.06 -35.56 -12.17
CA ALA A 2 -17.99 -35.61 -13.16
C ALA A 2 -16.66 -35.72 -12.38
N THR A 3 -15.97 -36.84 -12.51
CA THR A 3 -14.60 -37.02 -12.04
C THR A 3 -13.72 -36.02 -12.78
N GLN A 4 -13.32 -34.94 -12.10
CA GLN A 4 -12.30 -34.05 -12.62
C GLN A 4 -10.98 -34.86 -12.73
N ASP A 5 -10.46 -34.99 -13.94
CA ASP A 5 -9.15 -35.58 -14.17
C ASP A 5 -8.12 -34.92 -13.25
N PRO A 6 -7.20 -35.68 -12.66
CA PRO A 6 -6.17 -35.13 -11.79
C PRO A 6 -5.33 -34.12 -12.56
N VAL A 7 -5.48 -32.84 -12.17
CA VAL A 7 -4.72 -31.72 -12.79
C VAL A 7 -3.23 -32.06 -12.71
N ASN A 8 -2.59 -32.21 -13.86
CA ASN A 8 -1.16 -32.47 -13.93
C ASN A 8 -0.37 -31.22 -13.44
N LYS A 9 -0.04 -31.22 -12.16
CA LYS A 9 0.61 -30.11 -11.44
C LYS A 9 2.02 -29.78 -11.93
N THR A 10 2.62 -30.67 -12.76
CA THR A 10 3.95 -30.46 -13.36
C THR A 10 3.88 -29.92 -14.79
N SER A 11 2.68 -29.75 -15.34
CA SER A 11 2.55 -29.21 -16.69
C SER A 11 3.09 -27.77 -16.77
N PRO A 12 3.79 -27.38 -17.87
CA PRO A 12 4.30 -26.03 -18.06
C PRO A 12 3.21 -24.94 -17.96
N SER A 13 1.99 -25.24 -18.39
CA SER A 13 0.83 -24.35 -18.30
C SER A 13 0.39 -24.13 -16.85
N PHE A 14 0.35 -25.18 -16.04
CA PHE A 14 0.01 -25.08 -14.62
C PHE A 14 1.04 -24.22 -13.84
N ILE A 15 2.34 -24.48 -14.06
CA ILE A 15 3.42 -23.72 -13.42
C ILE A 15 3.36 -22.24 -13.83
N LYS A 16 3.13 -21.95 -15.11
CA LYS A 16 2.99 -20.59 -15.63
C LYS A 16 1.79 -19.88 -15.03
N ASN A 17 0.64 -20.52 -14.95
CA ASN A 17 -0.59 -19.94 -14.37
C ASN A 17 -0.42 -19.67 -12.87
N ARG A 18 0.19 -20.60 -12.13
CA ARG A 18 0.50 -20.44 -10.71
C ARG A 18 1.43 -19.24 -10.49
N ARG A 19 2.53 -19.12 -11.23
CA ARG A 19 3.47 -18.00 -11.13
C ARG A 19 2.79 -16.66 -11.43
N SER A 20 1.98 -16.61 -12.47
CA SER A 20 1.20 -15.43 -12.84
C SER A 20 0.22 -15.02 -11.73
N SER A 21 -0.44 -15.99 -11.10
CA SER A 21 -1.37 -15.78 -10.00
C SER A 21 -0.67 -15.20 -8.75
N LEU A 22 0.51 -15.75 -8.39
CA LEU A 22 1.32 -15.25 -7.27
C LEU A 22 1.81 -13.81 -7.50
N ILE A 23 2.33 -13.52 -8.70
CA ILE A 23 2.76 -12.17 -9.06
C ILE A 23 1.59 -11.19 -9.01
N ALA A 24 0.43 -11.57 -9.55
CA ALA A 24 -0.76 -10.74 -9.52
C ALA A 24 -1.25 -10.47 -8.08
N ALA A 25 -1.14 -11.45 -7.18
CA ALA A 25 -1.50 -11.26 -5.77
C ALA A 25 -0.53 -10.31 -5.05
N ILE A 26 0.78 -10.45 -5.27
CA ILE A 26 1.80 -9.52 -4.76
C ILE A 26 1.52 -8.10 -5.25
N PHE A 27 1.30 -7.95 -6.55
CA PHE A 27 1.06 -6.65 -7.17
C PHE A 27 -0.22 -6.01 -6.63
N LEU A 28 -1.31 -6.76 -6.54
CA LEU A 28 -2.58 -6.26 -6.02
C LEU A 28 -2.45 -5.81 -4.56
N MET A 29 -1.77 -6.59 -3.72
CA MET A 29 -1.52 -6.23 -2.33
C MET A 29 -0.66 -4.96 -2.24
N ALA A 30 0.46 -4.91 -2.96
CA ALA A 30 1.37 -3.78 -2.90
C ALA A 30 0.71 -2.48 -3.41
N THR A 31 -0.01 -2.53 -4.53
CA THR A 31 -0.71 -1.36 -5.07
C THR A 31 -1.90 -0.92 -4.21
N SER A 32 -2.56 -1.86 -3.52
CA SER A 32 -3.61 -1.52 -2.56
C SER A 32 -3.06 -0.83 -1.31
N ALA A 33 -1.84 -1.18 -0.89
CA ALA A 33 -1.19 -0.57 0.27
C ALA A 33 -0.55 0.79 -0.06
N ILE A 34 0.11 0.90 -1.24
CA ILE A 34 0.84 2.11 -1.66
C ILE A 34 -0.13 3.07 -2.36
N GLY A 35 -0.95 3.76 -1.57
CA GLY A 35 -1.89 4.77 -2.03
C GLY A 35 -1.60 6.15 -1.43
N PRO A 36 -2.45 7.15 -1.70
CA PRO A 36 -2.29 8.51 -1.16
C PRO A 36 -2.16 8.55 0.36
N GLY A 37 -2.92 7.73 1.08
CA GLY A 37 -2.84 7.60 2.53
C GLY A 37 -1.47 7.12 3.03
N PHE A 38 -0.88 6.14 2.37
CA PHE A 38 0.46 5.63 2.67
C PHE A 38 1.52 6.75 2.55
N ILE A 39 1.43 7.54 1.49
CA ILE A 39 2.37 8.63 1.20
C ILE A 39 2.23 9.74 2.24
N THR A 40 1.00 10.17 2.49
CA THR A 40 0.71 11.25 3.46
C THR A 40 1.08 10.83 4.89
N GLN A 41 0.75 9.61 5.31
CA GLN A 41 1.15 9.08 6.62
C GLN A 41 2.67 9.07 6.78
N THR A 42 3.39 8.56 5.79
CA THR A 42 4.85 8.50 5.84
C THR A 42 5.44 9.90 5.97
N ALA A 43 4.94 10.87 5.21
CA ALA A 43 5.40 12.25 5.28
C ALA A 43 5.08 12.92 6.63
N THR A 44 3.85 12.77 7.11
CA THR A 44 3.42 13.34 8.39
C THR A 44 4.23 12.76 9.55
N PHE A 45 4.41 11.44 9.61
CA PHE A 45 5.16 10.82 10.70
C PHE A 45 6.65 11.11 10.61
N THR A 46 7.20 11.25 9.40
CA THR A 46 8.59 11.72 9.24
C THR A 46 8.75 13.16 9.73
N ALA A 47 7.81 14.05 9.39
CA ALA A 47 7.84 15.44 9.84
C ALA A 47 7.72 15.58 11.36
N THR A 48 6.92 14.71 12.00
CA THR A 48 6.67 14.80 13.46
C THR A 48 7.69 14.05 14.31
N MET A 49 8.22 12.93 13.83
CA MET A 49 9.10 12.04 14.60
C MET A 49 10.55 12.05 14.12
N GLY A 50 10.82 12.65 12.95
CA GLY A 50 12.15 12.62 12.34
C GLY A 50 12.66 11.19 12.13
N ALA A 51 13.92 10.95 12.43
CA ALA A 51 14.56 9.64 12.27
C ALA A 51 13.95 8.53 13.15
N ALA A 52 13.31 8.86 14.29
CA ALA A 52 12.69 7.86 15.17
C ALA A 52 11.51 7.13 14.51
N PHE A 53 10.92 7.68 13.45
CA PHE A 53 9.88 7.03 12.67
C PHE A 53 10.35 5.72 12.00
N ALA A 54 11.66 5.57 11.74
CA ALA A 54 12.26 4.36 11.17
C ALA A 54 11.93 3.09 11.97
N PHE A 55 11.89 3.17 13.30
CA PHE A 55 11.47 2.05 14.16
C PHE A 55 9.99 1.69 13.93
N GLY A 56 9.13 2.69 13.77
CA GLY A 56 7.71 2.45 13.46
C GLY A 56 7.54 1.67 12.15
N ILE A 57 8.35 1.97 11.14
CA ILE A 57 8.36 1.22 9.88
C ILE A 57 8.80 -0.23 10.11
N LEU A 58 9.90 -0.46 10.83
CA LEU A 58 10.38 -1.81 11.12
C LEU A 58 9.32 -2.61 11.92
N ALA A 59 8.77 -2.01 12.97
CA ALA A 59 7.75 -2.65 13.80
C ALA A 59 6.50 -3.02 12.98
N SER A 60 6.06 -2.14 12.07
CA SER A 60 4.94 -2.45 11.19
C SER A 60 5.24 -3.62 10.26
N ILE A 61 6.45 -3.67 9.66
CA ILE A 61 6.85 -4.79 8.80
C ILE A 61 6.81 -6.14 9.54
N VAL A 62 7.28 -6.16 10.80
CA VAL A 62 7.24 -7.38 11.62
C VAL A 62 5.81 -7.82 11.90
N ILE A 63 4.93 -6.89 12.28
CA ILE A 63 3.51 -7.17 12.53
C ILE A 63 2.82 -7.60 11.24
N ASP A 64 3.05 -6.88 10.14
CA ASP A 64 2.48 -7.18 8.82
C ASP A 64 2.89 -8.58 8.35
N PHE A 65 4.15 -8.97 8.61
CA PHE A 65 4.66 -10.30 8.28
C PHE A 65 3.85 -11.39 9.03
N VAL A 66 3.67 -11.25 10.33
CA VAL A 66 2.93 -12.24 11.14
C VAL A 66 1.47 -12.32 10.69
N VAL A 67 0.80 -11.18 10.55
CA VAL A 67 -0.62 -11.09 10.20
C VAL A 67 -0.87 -11.63 8.79
N GLN A 68 -0.15 -11.13 7.80
CA GLN A 68 -0.39 -11.51 6.41
C GLN A 68 -0.02 -12.96 6.12
N GLN A 69 1.10 -13.46 6.68
CA GLN A 69 1.48 -14.87 6.54
C GLN A 69 0.39 -15.80 7.10
N SER A 70 -0.12 -15.48 8.27
CA SER A 70 -1.17 -16.29 8.91
C SER A 70 -2.44 -16.30 8.06
N ILE A 71 -2.92 -15.16 7.64
CA ILE A 71 -4.16 -15.01 6.86
C ILE A 71 -4.03 -15.69 5.49
N TRP A 72 -2.93 -15.45 4.76
CA TRP A 72 -2.75 -16.02 3.43
C TRP A 72 -2.65 -17.54 3.46
N ARG A 73 -1.93 -18.10 4.44
CA ARG A 73 -1.83 -19.55 4.62
C ARG A 73 -3.17 -20.18 4.95
N VAL A 74 -3.92 -19.61 5.90
CA VAL A 74 -5.22 -20.15 6.31
C VAL A 74 -6.21 -20.12 5.13
N ILE A 75 -6.32 -19.01 4.39
CA ILE A 75 -7.19 -18.90 3.21
C ILE A 75 -6.78 -19.92 2.14
N THR A 76 -5.47 -20.08 1.90
CA THR A 76 -4.96 -21.01 0.89
C THR A 76 -5.27 -22.45 1.23
N VAL A 77 -5.04 -22.87 2.48
CA VAL A 77 -5.24 -24.26 2.91
C VAL A 77 -6.71 -24.62 2.99
N THR A 78 -7.54 -23.74 3.54
CA THR A 78 -8.97 -24.00 3.73
C THR A 78 -9.77 -23.87 2.43
N ASN A 79 -9.22 -23.23 1.41
CA ASN A 79 -9.92 -22.89 0.16
C ASN A 79 -11.24 -22.14 0.42
N MET A 80 -11.26 -21.28 1.43
CA MET A 80 -12.44 -20.56 1.87
C MET A 80 -12.14 -19.07 1.99
N ARG A 81 -13.19 -18.23 1.86
CA ARG A 81 -13.07 -16.80 2.13
C ARG A 81 -12.94 -16.53 3.62
N ALA A 82 -12.30 -15.42 3.99
CA ALA A 82 -12.03 -15.08 5.38
C ALA A 82 -13.30 -15.03 6.25
N SER A 83 -14.41 -14.51 5.74
CA SER A 83 -15.70 -14.47 6.45
C SER A 83 -16.27 -15.86 6.73
N ASP A 84 -16.10 -16.80 5.79
CA ASP A 84 -16.58 -18.17 5.96
C ASP A 84 -15.74 -18.93 6.98
N ILE A 85 -14.41 -18.70 6.96
CA ILE A 85 -13.49 -19.26 7.96
C ILE A 85 -13.85 -18.74 9.34
N ALA A 86 -14.06 -17.44 9.49
CA ALA A 86 -14.46 -16.83 10.74
C ALA A 86 -15.77 -17.42 11.28
N ASN A 87 -16.80 -17.56 10.43
CA ASN A 87 -18.08 -18.17 10.80
C ASN A 87 -17.94 -19.65 11.21
N LYS A 88 -17.02 -20.40 10.63
CA LYS A 88 -16.74 -21.78 11.04
C LYS A 88 -16.06 -21.84 12.40
N ALA A 89 -15.17 -20.89 12.69
CA ALA A 89 -14.46 -20.84 13.96
C ALA A 89 -15.39 -20.38 15.10
N ILE A 90 -16.12 -19.29 14.87
CA ILE A 90 -17.08 -18.72 15.83
C ILE A 90 -18.32 -18.31 15.04
N PRO A 91 -19.47 -18.99 15.22
CA PRO A 91 -20.70 -18.65 14.53
C PRO A 91 -21.08 -17.16 14.68
N GLY A 92 -21.35 -16.49 13.58
CA GLY A 92 -21.68 -15.06 13.55
C GLY A 92 -20.48 -14.12 13.37
N SER A 93 -19.25 -14.51 13.69
CA SER A 93 -18.07 -13.66 13.60
C SER A 93 -17.70 -13.26 12.17
N GLY A 94 -18.08 -14.06 11.17
CA GLY A 94 -17.88 -13.72 9.75
C GLY A 94 -18.70 -12.53 9.30
N TYR A 95 -19.90 -12.33 9.85
CA TYR A 95 -20.71 -11.13 9.56
C TYR A 95 -20.06 -9.90 10.17
N LEU A 96 -19.57 -9.99 11.41
CA LEU A 96 -18.81 -8.90 12.05
C LEU A 96 -17.55 -8.55 11.23
N LEU A 97 -16.80 -9.58 10.80
CA LEU A 97 -15.63 -9.37 9.94
C LEU A 97 -16.02 -8.66 8.63
N ALA A 98 -17.09 -9.07 7.98
CA ALA A 98 -17.56 -8.45 6.75
C ALA A 98 -17.90 -6.97 6.95
N VAL A 99 -18.62 -6.63 8.02
CA VAL A 99 -18.95 -5.24 8.36
C VAL A 99 -17.68 -4.42 8.61
N LEU A 100 -16.72 -4.95 9.37
CA LEU A 100 -15.46 -4.26 9.64
C LEU A 100 -14.63 -4.05 8.36
N VAL A 101 -14.60 -5.04 7.46
CA VAL A 101 -13.89 -4.92 6.17
C VAL A 101 -14.55 -3.90 5.26
N ILE A 102 -15.90 -3.88 5.19
CA ILE A 102 -16.65 -2.87 4.42
C ILE A 102 -16.39 -1.47 4.97
N PHE A 103 -16.48 -1.30 6.30
CA PHE A 103 -16.22 -0.02 6.96
C PHE A 103 -14.77 0.45 6.72
N GLY A 104 -13.79 -0.44 6.90
CA GLY A 104 -12.39 -0.15 6.60
C GLY A 104 -12.16 0.25 5.14
N GLY A 105 -12.82 -0.44 4.21
CA GLY A 105 -12.78 -0.10 2.78
C GLY A 105 -13.38 1.28 2.49
N LEU A 106 -14.49 1.64 3.14
CA LEU A 106 -15.10 2.98 3.00
C LEU A 106 -14.15 4.07 3.49
N VAL A 107 -13.60 3.93 4.70
CA VAL A 107 -12.66 4.90 5.27
C VAL A 107 -11.43 5.06 4.37
N PHE A 108 -10.91 3.93 3.86
CA PHE A 108 -9.76 3.94 2.95
C PHE A 108 -10.06 4.67 1.64
N ASN A 109 -11.25 4.48 1.07
CA ASN A 109 -11.67 5.19 -0.15
C ASN A 109 -11.88 6.68 0.07
N VAL A 110 -12.39 7.10 1.23
CA VAL A 110 -12.44 8.52 1.61
C VAL A 110 -11.03 9.13 1.62
N GLY A 111 -10.06 8.41 2.20
CA GLY A 111 -8.65 8.80 2.19
C GLY A 111 -8.06 8.90 0.78
N ASN A 112 -8.40 7.96 -0.11
CA ASN A 112 -7.94 7.97 -1.50
C ASN A 112 -8.52 9.16 -2.29
N ILE A 113 -9.81 9.47 -2.11
CA ILE A 113 -10.46 10.63 -2.76
C ILE A 113 -9.83 11.93 -2.26
N ALA A 114 -9.62 12.06 -0.95
CA ALA A 114 -8.94 13.22 -0.37
C ALA A 114 -7.51 13.36 -0.92
N GLY A 115 -6.77 12.25 -1.01
CA GLY A 115 -5.42 12.23 -1.57
C GLY A 115 -5.38 12.60 -3.04
N ALA A 116 -6.33 12.12 -3.85
CA ALA A 116 -6.46 12.53 -5.25
C ALA A 116 -6.73 14.03 -5.38
N GLY A 117 -7.56 14.60 -4.48
CA GLY A 117 -7.77 16.04 -4.39
C GLY A 117 -6.47 16.81 -4.10
N LEU A 118 -5.65 16.32 -3.16
CA LEU A 118 -4.33 16.89 -2.89
C LEU A 118 -3.37 16.74 -4.08
N GLY A 119 -3.49 15.66 -4.86
CA GLY A 119 -2.74 15.47 -6.11
C GLY A 119 -3.07 16.54 -7.15
N LEU A 120 -4.35 16.79 -7.40
CA LEU A 120 -4.79 17.87 -8.30
C LEU A 120 -4.38 19.26 -7.79
N ASN A 121 -4.41 19.47 -6.47
CA ASN A 121 -3.92 20.71 -5.89
C ASN A 121 -2.42 20.91 -6.19
N ALA A 122 -1.59 19.90 -5.96
CA ALA A 122 -0.16 19.95 -6.25
C ALA A 122 0.15 20.13 -7.75
N MET A 123 -0.70 19.58 -8.63
CA MET A 123 -0.50 19.61 -10.06
C MET A 123 -0.94 20.92 -10.70
N VAL A 124 -2.12 21.43 -10.36
CA VAL A 124 -2.77 22.57 -11.02
C VAL A 124 -3.30 23.64 -10.06
N GLY A 125 -3.09 23.51 -8.76
CA GLY A 125 -3.54 24.48 -7.75
C GLY A 125 -5.05 24.46 -7.46
N LEU A 126 -5.77 23.41 -7.89
CA LEU A 126 -7.21 23.27 -7.61
C LEU A 126 -7.45 23.02 -6.11
N ASP A 127 -8.49 23.63 -5.54
CA ASP A 127 -8.86 23.35 -4.15
C ASP A 127 -9.06 21.83 -3.94
N PRO A 128 -8.46 21.23 -2.90
CA PRO A 128 -8.49 19.78 -2.67
C PRO A 128 -9.90 19.18 -2.58
N LYS A 129 -10.89 19.93 -2.10
CA LYS A 129 -12.28 19.46 -2.01
C LYS A 129 -12.87 19.25 -3.41
N TRP A 130 -12.72 20.26 -4.28
CA TRP A 130 -13.18 20.16 -5.66
C TRP A 130 -12.37 19.16 -6.47
N GLY A 131 -11.06 19.09 -6.22
CA GLY A 131 -10.19 18.06 -6.78
C GLY A 131 -10.66 16.65 -6.42
N GLY A 132 -11.03 16.42 -5.17
CA GLY A 132 -11.59 15.14 -4.70
C GLY A 132 -12.92 14.79 -5.35
N VAL A 133 -13.84 15.73 -5.43
CA VAL A 133 -15.14 15.53 -6.10
C VAL A 133 -14.93 15.17 -7.58
N LEU A 134 -14.09 15.92 -8.30
CA LEU A 134 -13.82 15.67 -9.70
C LEU A 134 -13.19 14.28 -9.92
N SER A 135 -12.23 13.92 -9.06
CA SER A 135 -11.58 12.61 -9.11
C SER A 135 -12.54 11.47 -8.83
N ALA A 136 -13.46 11.62 -7.87
CA ALA A 136 -14.48 10.63 -7.56
C ALA A 136 -15.44 10.43 -8.76
N LEU A 137 -15.91 11.50 -9.38
CA LEU A 137 -16.77 11.43 -10.56
C LEU A 137 -16.07 10.76 -11.74
N LEU A 138 -14.80 11.11 -11.98
CA LEU A 138 -13.97 10.50 -13.01
C LEU A 138 -13.77 8.99 -12.73
N ALA A 139 -13.48 8.61 -11.49
CA ALA A 139 -13.33 7.21 -11.10
C ALA A 139 -14.63 6.41 -11.35
N ILE A 140 -15.79 6.95 -10.95
CA ILE A 140 -17.10 6.32 -11.21
C ILE A 140 -17.31 6.12 -12.72
N TYR A 141 -17.03 7.13 -13.52
CA TYR A 141 -17.14 7.05 -14.98
C TYR A 141 -16.23 5.97 -15.57
N ILE A 142 -14.97 5.94 -15.15
CA ILE A 142 -13.98 4.98 -15.60
C ILE A 142 -14.39 3.55 -15.23
N PHE A 143 -14.75 3.30 -13.98
CA PHE A 143 -15.14 1.97 -13.51
C PHE A 143 -16.49 1.48 -14.09
N SER A 144 -17.32 2.40 -14.57
CA SER A 144 -18.53 2.05 -15.33
C SER A 144 -18.22 1.57 -16.74
N SER A 145 -17.02 1.86 -17.27
CA SER A 145 -16.60 1.50 -18.64
C SER A 145 -15.68 0.29 -18.65
N ARG A 146 -16.14 -0.85 -19.19
CA ARG A 146 -15.34 -2.08 -19.31
C ARG A 146 -14.06 -1.92 -20.17
N LYS A 147 -14.03 -0.94 -21.08
CA LYS A 147 -12.88 -0.71 -22.00
C LYS A 147 -11.75 0.07 -21.33
N ALA A 148 -12.05 0.87 -20.31
CA ALA A 148 -11.07 1.73 -19.66
C ALA A 148 -10.10 0.95 -18.75
N SER A 149 -10.50 -0.23 -18.24
CA SER A 149 -9.73 -1.02 -17.27
C SER A 149 -8.31 -1.34 -17.76
N HIS A 150 -8.13 -1.80 -19.00
CA HIS A 150 -6.80 -2.18 -19.52
C HIS A 150 -5.85 -1.00 -19.72
N PHE A 151 -6.40 0.18 -20.05
CA PHE A 151 -5.61 1.40 -20.18
C PHE A 151 -5.13 1.87 -18.81
N ILE A 152 -6.01 1.82 -17.82
CA ILE A 152 -5.71 2.20 -16.44
C ILE A 152 -4.64 1.29 -15.83
N ASP A 153 -4.73 -0.04 -16.02
CA ASP A 153 -3.73 -0.98 -15.52
C ASP A 153 -2.32 -0.64 -16.02
N ARG A 154 -2.20 -0.22 -17.28
CA ARG A 154 -0.91 0.22 -17.84
C ARG A 154 -0.47 1.56 -17.28
N MET A 155 -1.38 2.53 -17.13
CA MET A 155 -1.07 3.83 -16.54
C MET A 155 -0.57 3.68 -15.11
N ILE A 156 -1.22 2.87 -14.29
CA ILE A 156 -0.82 2.61 -12.89
C ILE A 156 0.61 2.07 -12.82
N ILE A 157 0.97 1.13 -13.70
CA ILE A 157 2.34 0.58 -13.75
C ILE A 157 3.35 1.67 -14.10
N VAL A 158 3.08 2.49 -15.12
CA VAL A 158 3.98 3.55 -15.55
C VAL A 158 4.13 4.61 -14.45
N LEU A 159 3.02 5.07 -13.88
CA LEU A 159 3.04 6.05 -12.80
C LEU A 159 3.71 5.50 -11.54
N GLY A 160 3.54 4.21 -11.24
CA GLY A 160 4.24 3.54 -10.15
C GLY A 160 5.77 3.52 -10.35
N ILE A 161 6.24 3.25 -11.57
CA ILE A 161 7.67 3.33 -11.90
C ILE A 161 8.18 4.77 -11.76
N VAL A 162 7.45 5.74 -12.30
CA VAL A 162 7.81 7.17 -12.20
C VAL A 162 7.85 7.60 -10.72
N MET A 163 6.91 7.13 -9.89
CA MET A 163 6.92 7.40 -8.44
C MET A 163 8.18 6.87 -7.76
N ILE A 164 8.57 5.64 -8.05
CA ILE A 164 9.79 5.04 -7.50
C ILE A 164 11.01 5.87 -7.90
N LEU A 165 11.14 6.19 -9.17
CA LEU A 165 12.27 6.97 -9.69
C LEU A 165 12.31 8.38 -9.09
N LEU A 166 11.16 9.06 -9.00
CA LEU A 166 11.07 10.38 -8.40
C LEU A 166 11.40 10.35 -6.91
N THR A 167 10.92 9.35 -6.18
CA THR A 167 11.21 9.19 -4.75
C THR A 167 12.70 8.91 -4.51
N LEU A 168 13.31 8.06 -5.32
CA LEU A 168 14.74 7.82 -5.29
C LEU A 168 15.55 9.09 -5.59
N PHE A 169 15.13 9.84 -6.62
CA PHE A 169 15.76 11.12 -6.94
C PHE A 169 15.70 12.08 -5.74
N VAL A 170 14.53 12.25 -5.13
CA VAL A 170 14.36 13.11 -3.95
C VAL A 170 15.19 12.61 -2.78
N MET A 171 15.26 11.29 -2.54
CA MET A 171 16.09 10.70 -1.51
C MET A 171 17.58 11.06 -1.67
N PHE A 172 18.11 10.94 -2.89
CA PHE A 172 19.52 11.31 -3.14
C PHE A 172 19.75 12.83 -3.12
N ALA A 173 18.81 13.61 -3.66
CA ALA A 173 18.90 15.06 -3.69
C ALA A 173 18.80 15.71 -2.30
N SER A 174 18.01 15.12 -1.39
CA SER A 174 17.80 15.64 -0.03
C SER A 174 18.92 15.26 0.96
N ASN A 175 19.84 14.37 0.57
CA ASN A 175 20.98 13.93 1.38
C ASN A 175 20.58 13.51 2.82
N PRO A 176 19.73 12.48 2.99
CA PRO A 176 19.22 12.08 4.30
C PRO A 176 20.32 11.60 5.24
N PRO A 177 20.16 11.79 6.56
CA PRO A 177 21.09 11.27 7.58
C PRO A 177 20.91 9.75 7.73
N ILE A 178 21.41 8.96 6.76
CA ILE A 178 21.22 7.49 6.68
C ILE A 178 21.73 6.79 7.94
N GLY A 179 22.87 7.21 8.49
CA GLY A 179 23.43 6.61 9.70
C GLY A 179 22.50 6.75 10.91
N GLU A 180 21.89 7.94 11.08
CA GLU A 180 20.92 8.17 12.15
C GLU A 180 19.62 7.40 11.89
N ALA A 181 19.13 7.36 10.66
CA ALA A 181 17.95 6.58 10.29
C ALA A 181 18.14 5.09 10.61
N LEU A 182 19.27 4.50 10.24
CA LEU A 182 19.58 3.09 10.53
C LEU A 182 19.71 2.83 12.04
N LYS A 183 20.37 3.71 12.78
CA LYS A 183 20.47 3.62 14.24
C LYS A 183 19.08 3.65 14.88
N GLN A 184 18.24 4.60 14.49
CA GLN A 184 16.88 4.77 15.02
C GLN A 184 15.92 3.66 14.57
N THR A 185 16.24 2.92 13.52
CA THR A 185 15.47 1.73 13.12
C THR A 185 15.49 0.64 14.19
N VAL A 186 16.62 0.50 14.92
CA VAL A 186 16.80 -0.55 15.94
C VAL A 186 16.75 0.04 17.34
N LEU A 187 17.31 1.23 17.54
CA LEU A 187 17.42 1.93 18.83
C LEU A 187 16.76 3.30 18.75
N PRO A 188 15.41 3.35 18.73
CA PRO A 188 14.69 4.60 18.61
C PRO A 188 14.77 5.44 19.88
N ASN A 189 14.90 6.76 19.73
CA ASN A 189 14.84 7.68 20.84
C ASN A 189 13.42 7.80 21.41
N THR A 190 12.39 7.55 20.57
CA THR A 190 10.99 7.63 20.94
C THR A 190 10.19 6.55 20.24
N ILE A 191 9.33 5.86 20.97
CA ILE A 191 8.39 4.88 20.44
C ILE A 191 6.98 5.45 20.54
N ASN A 192 6.25 5.47 19.42
CA ASN A 192 4.86 5.91 19.38
C ASN A 192 3.97 4.76 18.87
N PHE A 193 3.26 4.12 19.80
CA PHE A 193 2.39 2.99 19.47
C PHE A 193 1.21 3.37 18.57
N ALA A 194 0.68 4.60 18.71
CA ALA A 194 -0.40 5.07 17.84
C ALA A 194 0.08 5.18 16.39
N THR A 195 1.31 5.66 16.16
CA THR A 195 1.93 5.68 14.84
C THR A 195 2.08 4.27 14.27
N ILE A 196 2.60 3.32 15.06
CA ILE A 196 2.76 1.92 14.61
C ILE A 196 1.40 1.33 14.22
N THR A 197 0.39 1.48 15.07
CA THR A 197 -0.98 1.00 14.80
C THR A 197 -1.55 1.62 13.53
N THR A 198 -1.35 2.92 13.33
CA THR A 198 -1.83 3.63 12.14
C THR A 198 -1.16 3.12 10.86
N ILE A 199 0.15 2.84 10.91
CA ILE A 199 0.88 2.28 9.76
C ILE A 199 0.38 0.88 9.43
N VAL A 200 0.25 0.01 10.44
CA VAL A 200 -0.28 -1.36 10.28
C VAL A 200 -1.68 -1.33 9.70
N GLY A 201 -2.55 -0.42 10.17
CA GLY A 201 -3.88 -0.22 9.62
C GLY A 201 -3.87 0.17 8.14
N GLY A 202 -2.88 0.93 7.70
CA GLY A 202 -2.70 1.35 6.31
C GLY A 202 -1.98 0.34 5.41
N THR A 203 -1.47 -0.78 5.94
CA THR A 203 -0.74 -1.80 5.16
C THR A 203 -1.47 -3.14 5.11
N VAL A 204 -1.70 -3.79 6.23
CA VAL A 204 -2.40 -5.07 6.31
C VAL A 204 -3.80 -4.95 6.92
N GLY A 205 -4.19 -3.76 7.32
CA GLY A 205 -5.51 -3.49 7.88
C GLY A 205 -6.63 -3.58 6.85
N GLY A 206 -7.84 -3.80 7.35
CA GLY A 206 -9.05 -3.84 6.53
C GLY A 206 -8.99 -4.87 5.41
N TYR A 207 -9.33 -4.44 4.19
CA TYR A 207 -9.43 -5.33 3.03
C TYR A 207 -8.06 -5.66 2.39
N ILE A 208 -7.01 -4.88 2.64
CA ILE A 208 -5.72 -5.00 1.94
C ILE A 208 -5.11 -6.39 2.12
N CYS A 209 -5.11 -6.91 3.34
CA CYS A 209 -4.59 -8.23 3.65
C CYS A 209 -5.35 -9.33 2.91
N TYR A 210 -6.66 -9.20 2.77
CA TYR A 210 -7.51 -10.19 2.10
C TYR A 210 -7.46 -10.11 0.58
N ALA A 211 -7.21 -8.93 0.00
CA ALA A 211 -7.26 -8.71 -1.44
C ALA A 211 -6.32 -9.65 -2.21
N GLY A 212 -5.05 -9.76 -1.78
CA GLY A 212 -4.08 -10.67 -2.38
C GLY A 212 -4.46 -12.15 -2.19
N ALA A 213 -4.86 -12.54 -0.98
CA ALA A 213 -5.25 -13.91 -0.66
C ALA A 213 -6.50 -14.35 -1.44
N HIS A 214 -7.52 -13.51 -1.52
CA HIS A 214 -8.72 -13.82 -2.30
C HIS A 214 -8.42 -13.89 -3.81
N ARG A 215 -7.45 -13.14 -4.30
CA ARG A 215 -6.99 -13.27 -5.68
C ARG A 215 -6.38 -14.64 -5.98
N LEU A 216 -5.62 -15.20 -5.02
CA LEU A 216 -5.08 -16.56 -5.12
C LEU A 216 -6.20 -17.59 -5.12
N LEU A 217 -7.18 -17.43 -4.22
CA LEU A 217 -8.37 -18.26 -4.13
C LEU A 217 -9.14 -18.28 -5.46
N ASP A 218 -9.46 -17.10 -6.02
CA ASP A 218 -10.19 -16.94 -7.28
C ASP A 218 -9.44 -17.52 -8.49
N LYS A 219 -8.10 -17.64 -8.41
CA LYS A 219 -7.26 -18.26 -9.44
C LYS A 219 -6.98 -19.74 -9.20
N GLY A 220 -7.56 -20.34 -8.16
CA GLY A 220 -7.36 -21.75 -7.81
C GLY A 220 -5.96 -22.08 -7.29
N THR A 221 -5.19 -21.08 -6.83
CA THR A 221 -3.88 -21.29 -6.21
C THR A 221 -4.11 -21.57 -4.71
N THR A 222 -4.64 -22.74 -4.41
CA THR A 222 -5.07 -23.19 -3.07
C THR A 222 -4.51 -24.59 -2.78
N GLY A 223 -4.66 -25.02 -1.53
CA GLY A 223 -4.18 -26.32 -1.06
C GLY A 223 -2.84 -26.24 -0.35
N ILE A 224 -2.58 -27.27 0.45
CA ILE A 224 -1.38 -27.37 1.31
C ILE A 224 -0.07 -27.36 0.48
N GLU A 225 -0.12 -27.86 -0.74
CA GLU A 225 0.99 -27.92 -1.66
C GLU A 225 1.45 -26.53 -2.18
N ASN A 226 0.64 -25.50 -2.01
CA ASN A 226 0.94 -24.13 -2.40
C ASN A 226 1.41 -23.22 -1.25
N ILE A 227 1.44 -23.75 0.00
CA ILE A 227 1.76 -22.95 1.19
C ILE A 227 3.09 -22.21 1.07
N ASP A 228 4.16 -22.90 0.63
CA ASP A 228 5.49 -22.29 0.55
C ASP A 228 5.54 -21.17 -0.49
N ALA A 229 4.91 -21.40 -1.65
CA ALA A 229 4.84 -20.40 -2.70
C ALA A 229 4.00 -19.18 -2.29
N VAL A 230 2.89 -19.41 -1.61
CA VAL A 230 2.01 -18.35 -1.09
C VAL A 230 2.70 -17.59 0.04
N SER A 231 3.38 -18.28 0.94
CA SER A 231 4.19 -17.66 2.01
C SER A 231 5.31 -16.79 1.44
N SER A 232 6.02 -17.28 0.43
CA SER A 232 7.04 -16.50 -0.29
C SER A 232 6.44 -15.28 -0.97
N ALA A 233 5.25 -15.39 -1.57
CA ALA A 233 4.57 -14.26 -2.19
C ALA A 233 4.13 -13.22 -1.15
N ALA A 234 3.55 -13.64 -0.03
CA ALA A 234 3.18 -12.76 1.07
C ALA A 234 4.40 -11.98 1.60
N THR A 235 5.52 -12.68 1.86
CA THR A 235 6.78 -12.06 2.29
C THR A 235 7.27 -11.01 1.29
N LYS A 236 7.29 -11.34 -0.01
CA LYS A 236 7.73 -10.41 -1.05
C LYS A 236 6.84 -9.17 -1.12
N GLY A 237 5.52 -9.34 -1.00
CA GLY A 237 4.59 -8.21 -0.96
C GLY A 237 4.89 -7.25 0.19
N ILE A 238 5.07 -7.78 1.40
CA ILE A 238 5.38 -6.98 2.59
C ILE A 238 6.73 -6.25 2.43
N LEU A 239 7.76 -6.97 1.95
CA LEU A 239 9.09 -6.38 1.75
C LEU A 239 9.07 -5.25 0.71
N VAL A 240 8.31 -5.39 -0.37
CA VAL A 240 8.15 -4.34 -1.38
C VAL A 240 7.51 -3.10 -0.77
N VAL A 241 6.42 -3.27 -0.02
CA VAL A 241 5.72 -2.15 0.64
C VAL A 241 6.61 -1.50 1.71
N GLY A 242 7.27 -2.30 2.53
CA GLY A 242 8.19 -1.82 3.57
C GLY A 242 9.38 -1.06 3.00
N LEU A 243 10.00 -1.60 1.95
CA LEU A 243 11.12 -0.94 1.26
C LEU A 243 10.68 0.39 0.64
N MET A 244 9.53 0.42 -0.04
CA MET A 244 9.01 1.66 -0.62
C MET A 244 8.74 2.71 0.45
N ARG A 245 8.19 2.31 1.60
CA ARG A 245 7.97 3.22 2.74
C ARG A 245 9.29 3.74 3.29
N TYR A 246 10.30 2.89 3.40
CA TYR A 246 11.60 3.29 3.92
C TYR A 246 12.33 4.27 2.97
N ILE A 247 12.26 4.04 1.66
CA ILE A 247 12.80 4.97 0.65
C ILE A 247 12.07 6.31 0.71
N LEU A 248 10.74 6.31 0.79
CA LEU A 248 9.95 7.53 0.92
C LEU A 248 10.25 8.27 2.24
N PHE A 249 10.38 7.52 3.33
CA PHE A 249 10.80 8.07 4.62
C PHE A 249 12.17 8.76 4.51
N LEU A 250 13.17 8.13 3.90
CA LEU A 250 14.49 8.72 3.72
C LEU A 250 14.42 9.98 2.85
N ALA A 251 13.64 9.97 1.77
CA ALA A 251 13.46 11.12 0.90
C ALA A 251 12.94 12.34 1.68
N ILE A 252 11.95 12.13 2.54
CA ILE A 252 11.34 13.19 3.34
C ILE A 252 12.24 13.56 4.53
N LEU A 253 12.88 12.57 5.16
CA LEU A 253 13.81 12.81 6.27
C LEU A 253 14.96 13.73 5.87
N GLY A 254 15.51 13.57 4.67
CA GLY A 254 16.56 14.45 4.17
C GLY A 254 16.09 15.91 4.09
N VAL A 255 14.87 16.15 3.61
CA VAL A 255 14.28 17.50 3.56
C VAL A 255 14.05 18.06 4.95
N VAL A 256 13.49 17.28 5.87
CA VAL A 256 13.28 17.72 7.26
C VAL A 256 14.61 17.99 7.97
N ALA A 257 15.61 17.13 7.77
CA ALA A 257 16.93 17.28 8.36
C ALA A 257 17.71 18.50 7.84
N SER A 258 17.37 19.00 6.64
CA SER A 258 17.91 20.26 6.11
C SER A 258 17.33 21.52 6.76
N GLY A 259 16.44 21.38 7.74
CA GLY A 259 15.80 22.48 8.46
C GLY A 259 14.48 22.97 7.88
N VAL A 260 13.94 22.27 6.88
CA VAL A 260 12.64 22.62 6.30
C VAL A 260 11.53 22.10 7.19
N THR A 261 10.66 23.02 7.65
CA THR A 261 9.43 22.67 8.36
C THR A 261 8.30 22.40 7.38
N LEU A 262 7.78 21.16 7.40
CA LEU A 262 6.63 20.78 6.58
C LEU A 262 5.34 21.13 7.32
N ASP A 263 4.43 21.83 6.64
CA ASP A 263 3.10 22.11 7.21
C ASP A 263 2.26 20.83 7.24
N ILE A 264 1.85 20.43 8.43
CA ILE A 264 0.99 19.27 8.70
C ILE A 264 -0.37 19.69 9.27
N SER A 265 -0.60 20.97 9.46
CA SER A 265 -1.74 21.52 10.22
C SER A 265 -2.92 21.96 9.34
N SER A 266 -2.67 22.40 8.12
CA SER A 266 -3.72 22.87 7.23
C SER A 266 -4.42 21.73 6.48
N HIS A 267 -5.72 21.87 6.20
CA HIS A 267 -6.51 20.89 5.47
C HIS A 267 -6.04 20.69 4.01
N ALA A 268 -5.32 21.65 3.47
CA ALA A 268 -4.70 21.58 2.16
C ALA A 268 -3.22 21.18 2.24
N ALA A 269 -2.69 20.98 3.46
CA ALA A 269 -1.30 20.61 3.64
C ALA A 269 -1.06 19.18 3.17
N ASN A 270 -0.13 19.06 2.24
CA ASN A 270 0.42 17.77 1.85
C ASN A 270 1.92 17.81 2.12
N PRO A 271 2.39 17.32 3.27
CA PRO A 271 3.80 17.38 3.62
C PRO A 271 4.69 16.65 2.62
N ALA A 272 4.19 15.59 1.96
CA ALA A 272 4.93 14.93 0.89
C ALA A 272 5.11 15.86 -0.32
N SER A 273 4.05 16.55 -0.78
CA SER A 273 4.15 17.51 -1.89
C SER A 273 5.16 18.61 -1.60
N GLN A 274 5.18 19.13 -0.38
CA GLN A 274 6.13 20.17 0.04
C GLN A 274 7.58 19.65 0.01
N ALA A 275 7.82 18.43 0.50
CA ALA A 275 9.13 17.82 0.46
C ALA A 275 9.62 17.59 -0.97
N PHE A 276 8.75 17.11 -1.85
CA PHE A 276 9.07 16.91 -3.28
C PHE A 276 9.28 18.23 -4.01
N GLN A 277 8.52 19.27 -3.67
CA GLN A 277 8.73 20.61 -4.20
C GLN A 277 10.08 21.19 -3.77
N HIS A 278 10.44 21.01 -2.50
CA HIS A 278 11.71 21.52 -1.99
C HIS A 278 12.91 20.85 -2.67
N ALA A 279 12.88 19.53 -2.85
CA ALA A 279 13.99 18.77 -3.41
C ALA A 279 14.07 18.79 -4.94
N ALA A 280 12.92 18.86 -5.64
CA ALA A 280 12.83 18.72 -7.11
C ALA A 280 12.13 19.91 -7.80
N GLY A 281 11.90 21.00 -7.08
CA GLY A 281 11.27 22.22 -7.59
C GLY A 281 9.82 22.03 -8.04
N LEU A 282 9.31 22.99 -8.79
CA LEU A 282 7.92 22.98 -9.27
C LEU A 282 7.62 21.79 -10.20
N THR A 283 8.58 21.35 -10.98
CA THR A 283 8.43 20.17 -11.85
C THR A 283 8.23 18.90 -11.02
N GLY A 284 9.03 18.72 -9.97
CA GLY A 284 8.88 17.60 -9.02
C GLY A 284 7.52 17.62 -8.34
N LEU A 285 7.03 18.79 -7.91
CA LEU A 285 5.70 18.94 -7.33
C LEU A 285 4.60 18.50 -8.29
N ARG A 286 4.66 18.94 -9.56
CA ARG A 286 3.63 18.61 -10.56
C ARG A 286 3.64 17.13 -10.94
N ILE A 287 4.81 16.52 -11.12
CA ILE A 287 4.94 15.08 -11.39
C ILE A 287 4.42 14.29 -10.20
N PHE A 288 4.81 14.68 -8.98
CA PHE A 288 4.31 14.05 -7.76
C PHE A 288 2.78 14.18 -7.65
N GLY A 289 2.23 15.36 -7.95
CA GLY A 289 0.79 15.60 -7.97
C GLY A 289 0.05 14.68 -8.95
N LEU A 290 0.59 14.49 -10.15
CA LEU A 290 0.05 13.57 -11.16
C LEU A 290 0.05 12.11 -10.68
N ILE A 291 1.09 11.71 -9.99
CA ILE A 291 1.22 10.34 -9.46
C ILE A 291 0.24 10.11 -8.29
N LEU A 292 0.07 11.13 -7.46
CA LEU A 292 -0.83 11.07 -6.31
C LEU A 292 -2.30 11.06 -6.72
N TRP A 293 -2.63 11.76 -7.80
CA TRP A 293 -3.95 11.82 -8.43
C TRP A 293 -4.29 10.54 -9.19
#